data_82b6c4e7c3a6a0f772e49c6ba8764df7
#
_entry.id   82b6c4e7c3a6a0f772e49c6ba8764df7
#
_cell.length_a   1.000
_cell.length_b   1.000
_cell.length_c   1.000
_cell.angle_alpha   90.00
_cell.angle_beta   90.00
_cell.angle_gamma   90.00
#
_symmetry.space_group_name_H-M   'P 1'
#
loop_
_entity.id
_entity.type
_entity.pdbx_description
1 polymer ?
#
loop_
_entity_poly.entity_id
_entity_poly.type
_entity_poly.pdbx_seq_one_letter_code
_entity_poly.pdbx_strand_id
1 'polypeptide(L)'
;MSLKEMINFEEAIIESEKIAQEREKQWIESRSNSAVNHPRHYRGVNGLEVFDVMDNFLPKYENAIDGYLVGNILKYVLRAPSKGKMNEDLRKAEKHLKMLIKRTSDESESYDKAIYDILAELPKGSATVEEGHIDNTIVIRIRKNIFM
;
A
#
# COMPACT_ATOMS: atom_id res chain seq x y z
N MET A 1 34.91 -18.94 -38.20
CA MET A 1 35.27 -19.06 -36.78
C MET A 1 35.94 -20.39 -36.59
N SER A 2 37.18 -20.40 -36.10
CA SER A 2 37.93 -21.65 -35.87
C SER A 2 37.39 -22.36 -34.59
N LEU A 3 37.65 -23.67 -34.49
CA LEU A 3 37.25 -24.45 -33.32
C LEU A 3 37.80 -23.85 -32.00
N LYS A 4 39.00 -23.27 -32.05
CA LYS A 4 39.64 -22.62 -30.91
C LYS A 4 38.92 -21.34 -30.49
N GLU A 5 38.42 -20.55 -31.44
CA GLU A 5 37.63 -19.34 -31.16
C GLU A 5 36.26 -19.68 -30.56
N MET A 6 35.65 -20.81 -30.98
CA MET A 6 34.38 -21.31 -30.38
C MET A 6 34.59 -21.75 -28.94
N ILE A 7 35.64 -22.50 -28.63
CA ILE A 7 35.93 -22.93 -27.25
C ILE A 7 36.19 -21.71 -26.35
N ASN A 8 36.99 -20.75 -26.80
CA ASN A 8 37.21 -19.52 -26.02
C ASN A 8 35.95 -18.71 -25.79
N PHE A 9 35.00 -18.73 -26.73
CA PHE A 9 33.73 -18.04 -26.59
C PHE A 9 32.82 -18.75 -25.57
N GLU A 10 32.77 -20.08 -25.61
CA GLU A 10 32.01 -20.88 -24.63
C GLU A 10 32.59 -20.74 -23.22
N GLU A 11 33.92 -20.77 -23.06
CA GLU A 11 34.59 -20.53 -21.78
C GLU A 11 34.28 -19.13 -21.22
N ALA A 12 34.25 -18.10 -22.08
CA ALA A 12 33.93 -16.73 -21.70
C ALA A 12 32.44 -16.60 -21.23
N ILE A 13 31.49 -17.33 -21.86
CA ILE A 13 30.09 -17.38 -21.42
C ILE A 13 30.01 -18.03 -20.06
N ILE A 14 30.59 -19.19 -19.85
CA ILE A 14 30.58 -19.91 -18.58
C ILE A 14 31.15 -19.07 -17.45
N GLU A 15 32.25 -18.37 -17.72
CA GLU A 15 32.89 -17.50 -16.73
C GLU A 15 32.01 -16.29 -16.41
N SER A 16 31.34 -15.69 -17.42
CA SER A 16 30.39 -14.58 -17.19
C SER A 16 29.16 -15.01 -16.38
N GLU A 17 28.66 -16.22 -16.60
CA GLU A 17 27.55 -16.78 -15.81
C GLU A 17 27.96 -17.05 -14.36
N LYS A 18 29.16 -17.58 -14.12
CA LYS A 18 29.70 -17.76 -12.76
C LYS A 18 29.85 -16.43 -12.02
N ILE A 19 30.38 -15.40 -12.70
CA ILE A 19 30.52 -14.06 -12.11
C ILE A 19 29.13 -13.47 -11.78
N ALA A 20 28.13 -13.67 -12.64
CA ALA A 20 26.76 -13.22 -12.40
C ALA A 20 26.14 -13.94 -11.19
N GLN A 21 26.29 -15.26 -11.10
CA GLN A 21 25.80 -16.04 -9.97
C GLN A 21 26.49 -15.66 -8.64
N GLU A 22 27.79 -15.44 -8.66
CA GLU A 22 28.56 -15.00 -7.47
C GLU A 22 28.12 -13.60 -7.00
N ARG A 23 27.91 -12.67 -7.94
CA ARG A 23 27.37 -11.33 -7.62
C ARG A 23 25.96 -11.40 -7.03
N GLU A 24 25.11 -12.24 -7.60
CA GLU A 24 23.75 -12.45 -7.08
C GLU A 24 23.81 -13.06 -5.68
N LYS A 25 24.66 -14.05 -5.45
CA LYS A 25 24.85 -14.66 -4.14
C LYS A 25 25.37 -13.64 -3.12
N GLN A 26 26.39 -12.84 -3.47
CA GLN A 26 26.92 -11.77 -2.61
C GLN A 26 25.87 -10.71 -2.32
N TRP A 27 25.04 -10.35 -3.31
CA TRP A 27 23.93 -9.42 -3.14
C TRP A 27 22.88 -9.98 -2.18
N ILE A 28 22.50 -11.26 -2.32
CA ILE A 28 21.59 -11.95 -1.42
C ILE A 28 22.18 -12.03 -0.01
N GLU A 29 23.44 -12.39 0.16
CA GLU A 29 24.13 -12.47 1.45
C GLU A 29 24.25 -11.10 2.12
N SER A 30 24.58 -10.05 1.38
CA SER A 30 24.67 -8.68 1.91
C SER A 30 23.32 -8.19 2.43
N ARG A 31 22.23 -8.55 1.76
CA ARG A 31 20.85 -8.26 2.20
C ARG A 31 20.40 -9.15 3.36
N SER A 32 20.89 -10.39 3.43
CA SER A 32 20.47 -11.35 4.47
C SER A 32 21.08 -11.08 5.83
N ASN A 33 22.22 -10.42 5.89
CA ASN A 33 23.05 -10.31 7.11
C ASN A 33 22.91 -8.99 7.86
N SER A 34 22.08 -8.05 7.39
CA SER A 34 21.89 -6.77 8.06
C SER A 34 20.62 -6.75 8.90
N ALA A 35 20.77 -6.83 10.22
CA ALA A 35 19.66 -6.67 11.17
C ALA A 35 18.97 -5.30 11.08
N VAL A 36 19.62 -4.31 10.46
CA VAL A 36 19.13 -2.95 10.31
C VAL A 36 18.57 -2.71 8.90
N ASN A 37 19.33 -3.08 7.86
CA ASN A 37 18.98 -2.71 6.48
C ASN A 37 17.92 -3.64 5.87
N HIS A 38 17.99 -4.96 6.14
CA HIS A 38 17.08 -5.96 5.57
C HIS A 38 16.74 -7.04 6.61
N PRO A 39 15.99 -6.71 7.68
CA PRO A 39 15.68 -7.67 8.73
C PRO A 39 14.90 -8.87 8.18
N ARG A 40 15.32 -10.08 8.54
CA ARG A 40 14.73 -11.34 8.05
C ARG A 40 13.20 -11.39 8.14
N HIS A 41 12.64 -10.81 9.20
CA HIS A 41 11.19 -10.83 9.44
C HIS A 41 10.39 -9.84 8.54
N TYR A 42 11.07 -9.05 7.70
CA TYR A 42 10.44 -8.21 6.68
C TYR A 42 10.51 -8.83 5.29
N ARG A 43 11.13 -10.00 5.13
CA ARG A 43 11.29 -10.66 3.85
C ARG A 43 10.29 -11.80 3.67
N GLY A 44 9.58 -11.79 2.54
CA GLY A 44 8.75 -12.90 2.08
C GLY A 44 9.57 -14.05 1.48
N VAL A 45 8.91 -15.16 1.17
CA VAL A 45 9.55 -16.40 0.67
C VAL A 45 10.25 -16.21 -0.69
N ASN A 46 9.78 -15.29 -1.52
CA ASN A 46 10.35 -14.98 -2.84
C ASN A 46 11.27 -13.75 -2.80
N GLY A 47 11.75 -13.33 -1.63
CA GLY A 47 12.66 -12.20 -1.49
C GLY A 47 11.97 -10.82 -1.47
N LEU A 48 10.67 -10.72 -1.74
CA LEU A 48 9.92 -9.48 -1.66
C LEU A 48 9.92 -8.96 -0.21
N GLU A 49 10.24 -7.71 -0.01
CA GLU A 49 10.26 -7.11 1.32
C GLU A 49 8.99 -6.30 1.62
N VAL A 50 8.68 -6.14 2.89
CA VAL A 50 7.52 -5.33 3.34
C VAL A 50 7.59 -3.91 2.78
N PHE A 51 8.79 -3.33 2.69
CA PHE A 51 8.97 -1.98 2.15
C PHE A 51 8.70 -1.90 0.65
N ASP A 52 9.02 -2.93 -0.14
CA ASP A 52 8.67 -2.99 -1.57
C ASP A 52 7.14 -2.98 -1.75
N VAL A 53 6.41 -3.66 -0.86
CA VAL A 53 4.94 -3.62 -0.84
C VAL A 53 4.43 -2.23 -0.47
N MET A 54 5.02 -1.59 0.54
CA MET A 54 4.65 -0.25 0.95
C MET A 54 4.88 0.77 -0.18
N ASP A 55 6.03 0.76 -0.82
CA ASP A 55 6.38 1.66 -1.92
C ASP A 55 5.40 1.56 -3.10
N ASN A 56 4.85 0.36 -3.33
CA ASN A 56 3.89 0.15 -4.41
C ASN A 56 2.46 0.61 -4.06
N PHE A 57 2.04 0.54 -2.80
CA PHE A 57 0.65 0.79 -2.41
C PHE A 57 0.43 2.12 -1.67
N LEU A 58 1.38 2.56 -0.84
CA LEU A 58 1.21 3.78 -0.02
C LEU A 58 1.09 5.07 -0.82
N PRO A 59 1.71 5.25 -2.00
CA PRO A 59 1.53 6.47 -2.80
C PRO A 59 0.10 6.75 -3.25
N LYS A 60 -0.82 5.77 -3.11
CA LYS A 60 -2.26 5.95 -3.39
C LYS A 60 -3.00 6.69 -2.26
N TYR A 61 -2.39 6.84 -1.09
CA TYR A 61 -2.98 7.56 0.04
C TYR A 61 -2.54 9.01 0.02
N GLU A 62 -3.46 9.91 -0.28
CA GLU A 62 -3.19 11.35 -0.34
C GLU A 62 -2.91 11.94 1.05
N ASN A 63 -3.58 11.41 2.08
CA ASN A 63 -3.35 11.82 3.46
C ASN A 63 -2.15 11.07 4.06
N ALA A 64 -1.14 11.82 4.49
CA ALA A 64 0.10 11.26 5.04
C ALA A 64 -0.12 10.40 6.30
N ILE A 65 -1.13 10.75 7.13
CA ILE A 65 -1.45 9.99 8.35
C ILE A 65 -2.12 8.67 7.99
N ASP A 66 -2.99 8.64 6.98
CA ASP A 66 -3.63 7.42 6.52
C ASP A 66 -2.60 6.48 5.88
N GLY A 67 -1.70 7.03 5.06
CA GLY A 67 -0.54 6.29 4.55
C GLY A 67 0.33 5.71 5.67
N TYR A 68 0.62 6.48 6.73
CA TYR A 68 1.35 6.00 7.90
C TYR A 68 0.62 4.85 8.63
N LEU A 69 -0.69 4.97 8.81
CA LEU A 69 -1.50 3.93 9.46
C LEU A 69 -1.51 2.64 8.63
N VAL A 70 -1.74 2.74 7.32
CA VAL A 70 -1.69 1.59 6.39
C VAL A 70 -0.30 0.95 6.37
N GLY A 71 0.76 1.73 6.30
CA GLY A 71 2.13 1.23 6.37
C GLY A 71 2.41 0.43 7.63
N ASN A 72 1.91 0.89 8.79
CA ASN A 72 2.03 0.13 10.04
C ASN A 72 1.20 -1.15 10.03
N ILE A 73 -0.02 -1.15 9.45
CA ILE A 73 -0.84 -2.34 9.30
C ILE A 73 -0.10 -3.38 8.46
N LEU A 74 0.36 -3.01 7.26
CA LEU A 74 1.12 -3.89 6.37
C LEU A 74 2.35 -4.46 7.06
N LYS A 75 3.15 -3.61 7.69
CA LYS A 75 4.34 -4.02 8.43
C LYS A 75 4.03 -5.08 9.50
N TYR A 76 3.03 -4.85 10.32
CA TYR A 76 2.71 -5.76 11.43
C TYR A 76 2.12 -7.08 10.92
N VAL A 77 1.23 -7.05 9.95
CA VAL A 77 0.60 -8.25 9.38
C VAL A 77 1.63 -9.12 8.67
N LEU A 78 2.43 -8.53 7.79
CA LEU A 78 3.37 -9.28 6.94
C LEU A 78 4.53 -9.89 7.73
N ARG A 79 5.02 -9.23 8.81
CA ARG A 79 6.10 -9.78 9.61
C ARG A 79 5.65 -10.69 10.75
N ALA A 80 4.38 -10.71 11.10
CA ALA A 80 3.85 -11.44 12.25
C ALA A 80 4.30 -12.90 12.33
N PRO A 81 4.27 -13.70 11.22
CA PRO A 81 4.69 -15.10 11.25
C PRO A 81 6.17 -15.30 11.55
N SER A 82 7.02 -14.32 11.22
CA SER A 82 8.48 -14.45 11.25
C SER A 82 9.13 -13.89 12.51
N LYS A 83 8.41 -13.12 13.32
CA LYS A 83 8.98 -12.39 14.46
C LYS A 83 8.82 -13.10 15.81
N GLY A 84 8.14 -14.24 15.87
CA GLY A 84 7.94 -15.03 17.10
C GLY A 84 6.93 -14.45 18.11
N LYS A 85 6.26 -13.32 17.78
CA LYS A 85 5.24 -12.66 18.60
C LYS A 85 4.01 -12.33 17.78
N MET A 86 3.49 -13.32 17.06
CA MET A 86 2.42 -13.16 16.08
C MET A 86 1.20 -12.41 16.64
N ASN A 87 0.66 -12.85 17.77
CA ASN A 87 -0.51 -12.23 18.39
C ASN A 87 -0.29 -10.77 18.79
N GLU A 88 0.92 -10.42 19.26
CA GLU A 88 1.27 -9.05 19.62
C GLU A 88 1.29 -8.14 18.38
N ASP A 89 1.90 -8.59 17.28
CA ASP A 89 1.95 -7.83 16.04
C ASP A 89 0.57 -7.71 15.40
N LEU A 90 -0.27 -8.75 15.41
CA LEU A 90 -1.66 -8.66 14.93
C LEU A 90 -2.51 -7.68 15.74
N ARG A 91 -2.34 -7.60 17.06
CA ARG A 91 -3.02 -6.59 17.90
C ARG A 91 -2.55 -5.17 17.58
N LYS A 92 -1.27 -4.98 17.22
CA LYS A 92 -0.77 -3.69 16.76
C LYS A 92 -1.38 -3.31 15.41
N ALA A 93 -1.51 -4.25 14.49
CA ALA A 93 -2.19 -4.02 13.21
C ALA A 93 -3.66 -3.63 13.42
N GLU A 94 -4.37 -4.37 14.28
CA GLU A 94 -5.76 -4.07 14.65
C GLU A 94 -5.93 -2.66 15.22
N LYS A 95 -5.02 -2.23 16.10
CA LYS A 95 -5.06 -0.87 16.65
C LYS A 95 -4.96 0.19 15.55
N HIS A 96 -4.00 0.04 14.62
CA HIS A 96 -3.84 1.01 13.53
C HIS A 96 -5.03 0.98 12.55
N LEU A 97 -5.59 -0.20 12.30
CA LEU A 97 -6.79 -0.34 11.47
C LEU A 97 -8.00 0.37 12.09
N LYS A 98 -8.22 0.20 13.40
CA LYS A 98 -9.29 0.93 14.12
C LYS A 98 -9.11 2.45 14.07
N MET A 99 -7.86 2.93 14.16
CA MET A 99 -7.57 4.36 14.02
C MET A 99 -7.89 4.86 12.61
N LEU A 100 -7.55 4.08 11.58
CA LEU A 100 -7.83 4.43 10.20
C LEU A 100 -9.34 4.48 9.93
N ILE A 101 -10.08 3.43 10.34
CA ILE A 101 -11.54 3.36 10.19
C ILE A 101 -12.21 4.57 10.86
N LYS A 102 -11.81 4.89 12.10
CA LYS A 102 -12.38 6.04 12.80
C LYS A 102 -12.17 7.34 12.04
N ARG A 103 -10.95 7.60 11.53
CA ARG A 103 -10.64 8.80 10.77
C ARG A 103 -11.50 8.93 9.51
N THR A 104 -11.59 7.85 8.73
CA THR A 104 -12.40 7.84 7.50
C THR A 104 -13.90 7.96 7.78
N SER A 105 -14.39 7.44 8.91
CA SER A 105 -15.79 7.61 9.34
C SER A 105 -16.08 9.04 9.77
N ASP A 106 -15.19 9.66 10.57
CA ASP A 106 -15.36 11.04 11.03
C ASP A 106 -15.35 12.03 9.84
N GLU A 107 -14.54 11.77 8.80
CA GLU A 107 -14.55 12.55 7.55
C GLU A 107 -15.88 12.41 6.80
N SER A 108 -16.40 11.19 6.65
CA SER A 108 -17.70 10.90 6.01
C SER A 108 -18.84 11.63 6.73
N GLU A 109 -18.93 11.52 8.06
CA GLU A 109 -19.94 12.22 8.85
C GLU A 109 -19.85 13.74 8.74
N SER A 110 -18.65 14.30 8.59
CA SER A 110 -18.42 15.74 8.40
C SER A 110 -18.96 16.24 7.05
N TYR A 111 -18.77 15.48 5.97
CA TYR A 111 -19.32 15.80 4.65
C TYR A 111 -20.86 15.71 4.65
N ASP A 112 -21.42 14.65 5.22
CA ASP A 112 -22.87 14.48 5.31
C ASP A 112 -23.51 15.64 6.07
N LYS A 113 -22.93 16.01 7.21
CA LYS A 113 -23.40 17.16 7.99
C LYS A 113 -23.34 18.47 7.21
N ALA A 114 -22.24 18.76 6.53
CA ALA A 114 -22.09 19.97 5.72
C ALA A 114 -23.16 20.05 4.61
N ILE A 115 -23.48 18.92 3.99
CA ILE A 115 -24.53 18.83 2.97
C ILE A 115 -25.91 19.08 3.60
N TYR A 116 -26.21 18.46 4.75
CA TYR A 116 -27.48 18.70 5.46
C TYR A 116 -27.62 20.17 5.90
N ASP A 117 -26.56 20.80 6.37
CA ASP A 117 -26.55 22.20 6.75
C ASP A 117 -26.87 23.10 5.55
N ILE A 118 -26.26 22.85 4.37
CA ILE A 118 -26.56 23.58 3.14
C ILE A 118 -28.00 23.38 2.70
N LEU A 119 -28.53 22.15 2.78
CA LEU A 119 -29.90 21.84 2.39
C LEU A 119 -30.92 22.47 3.33
N ALA A 120 -30.60 22.61 4.62
CA ALA A 120 -31.47 23.25 5.60
C ALA A 120 -31.63 24.76 5.36
N GLU A 121 -30.66 25.42 4.75
CA GLU A 121 -30.70 26.83 4.37
C GLU A 121 -31.54 27.12 3.11
N LEU A 122 -31.85 26.08 2.32
CA LEU A 122 -32.65 26.24 1.11
C LEU A 122 -34.16 26.34 1.44
N PRO A 123 -34.92 27.18 0.73
CA PRO A 123 -36.37 27.26 0.89
C PRO A 123 -37.02 25.89 0.67
N LYS A 124 -37.99 25.51 1.52
CA LYS A 124 -38.68 24.22 1.43
C LYS A 124 -39.26 24.00 0.02
N GLY A 125 -38.90 22.88 -0.58
CA GLY A 125 -39.34 22.50 -1.92
C GLY A 125 -38.55 23.12 -3.06
N SER A 126 -37.51 23.93 -2.77
CA SER A 126 -36.69 24.56 -3.81
C SER A 126 -35.66 23.66 -4.45
N ALA A 127 -35.38 22.50 -3.83
CA ALA A 127 -34.42 21.55 -4.35
C ALA A 127 -34.85 20.10 -4.04
N THR A 128 -34.47 19.19 -4.94
CA THR A 128 -34.50 17.74 -4.73
C THR A 128 -33.08 17.23 -4.69
N VAL A 129 -32.84 16.29 -3.77
CA VAL A 129 -31.53 15.62 -3.59
C VAL A 129 -31.65 14.22 -4.18
N GLU A 130 -30.75 13.91 -5.10
CA GLU A 130 -30.59 12.56 -5.63
C GLU A 130 -29.20 12.07 -5.25
N GLU A 131 -29.14 10.99 -4.47
CA GLU A 131 -27.90 10.29 -4.15
C GLU A 131 -27.60 9.26 -5.24
N GLY A 132 -26.39 9.24 -5.74
CA GLY A 132 -25.91 8.26 -6.70
C GLY A 132 -24.44 7.89 -6.42
N HIS A 133 -24.07 6.69 -6.78
CA HIS A 133 -22.69 6.21 -6.66
C HIS A 133 -22.06 6.07 -8.06
N ILE A 134 -20.91 6.73 -8.27
CA ILE A 134 -20.08 6.59 -9.46
C ILE A 134 -18.68 6.28 -8.98
N ASP A 135 -18.13 5.13 -9.36
CA ASP A 135 -16.75 4.70 -9.06
C ASP A 135 -16.37 4.87 -7.57
N ASN A 136 -17.21 4.38 -6.67
CA ASN A 136 -17.04 4.51 -5.22
C ASN A 136 -17.14 5.95 -4.67
N THR A 137 -17.57 6.89 -5.49
CA THR A 137 -17.79 8.29 -5.08
C THR A 137 -19.28 8.54 -4.93
N ILE A 138 -19.69 9.10 -3.78
CA ILE A 138 -21.07 9.55 -3.56
C ILE A 138 -21.26 10.84 -4.36
N VAL A 139 -22.16 10.82 -5.32
CA VAL A 139 -22.53 11.99 -6.11
C VAL A 139 -23.89 12.49 -5.64
N ILE A 140 -23.91 13.67 -5.07
CA ILE A 140 -25.14 14.33 -4.65
C ILE A 140 -25.51 15.37 -5.72
N ARG A 141 -26.68 15.17 -6.34
CA ARG A 141 -27.24 16.13 -7.29
C ARG A 141 -28.33 16.92 -6.62
N ILE A 142 -28.15 18.23 -6.54
CA ILE A 142 -29.18 19.15 -6.07
C ILE A 142 -29.83 19.75 -7.31
N ARG A 143 -31.10 19.44 -7.55
CA ARG A 143 -31.90 20.05 -8.63
C ARG A 143 -32.73 21.17 -8.06
N LYS A 144 -32.53 22.37 -8.57
CA LYS A 144 -33.37 23.52 -8.23
C LYS A 144 -34.74 23.33 -8.88
N ASN A 145 -35.80 23.30 -8.09
CA ASN A 145 -37.16 23.29 -8.59
C ASN A 145 -37.52 24.72 -9.03
N ILE A 146 -37.55 24.94 -10.34
CA ILE A 146 -38.02 26.21 -10.89
C ILE A 146 -39.54 26.08 -10.97
N PHE A 147 -40.23 26.67 -10.01
CA PHE A 147 -41.66 26.90 -10.16
C PHE A 147 -41.84 28.02 -11.20
N MET A 148 -42.47 27.71 -12.32
CA MET A 148 -43.01 28.71 -13.24
C MET A 148 -44.37 29.20 -12.72
#